data_79c75f3137b83d4a58f1426aae322de0
#
_entry.id   79c75f3137b83d4a58f1426aae322de0
#
_cell.length_a   1.000
_cell.length_b   1.000
_cell.length_c   1.000
_cell.angle_alpha   90.00
_cell.angle_beta   90.00
_cell.angle_gamma   90.00
#
_symmetry.space_group_name_H-M   'P 1'
#
loop_
_entity.id
_entity.type
_entity.pdbx_description
1 polymer ?
#
loop_
_entity_poly.entity_id
_entity_poly.type
_entity_poly.pdbx_seq_one_letter_code
_entity_poly.pdbx_strand_id
1 'polypeptide(L)'
;MGTSCGSNKDATLSSGIDVANLDTTAVPGTSFYQFANGGWMQKHPLTNEYSRFGSFDMLAENNRKQLRELIEELAAAKHENGSVAQKVGDLYNIALDSVKLNKEGAAPIKAELDKIASLKDKAQIVSMIAEMQQKGMFPYFVLYVSADDMNSTVNLVQTYQGGIGMGERD
;
A
#
# COMPACT_ATOMS: atom_id res chain seq x y z
N MET A 1 13.51 -9.86 26.30
CA MET A 1 12.46 -9.77 27.31
C MET A 1 11.23 -9.24 26.61
N GLY A 2 10.22 -10.08 26.45
CA GLY A 2 9.01 -9.71 25.73
C GLY A 2 8.13 -8.81 26.60
N THR A 3 7.89 -7.61 26.13
CA THR A 3 6.85 -6.73 26.70
C THR A 3 5.50 -7.24 26.19
N SER A 4 4.78 -7.89 27.10
CA SER A 4 3.38 -8.31 26.92
C SER A 4 2.56 -7.10 26.52
N CYS A 5 1.83 -7.17 25.42
CA CYS A 5 0.73 -6.27 25.13
C CYS A 5 -0.24 -6.28 26.31
N GLY A 6 -0.33 -5.15 27.02
CA GLY A 6 -1.32 -4.97 28.07
C GLY A 6 -2.70 -5.13 27.47
N SER A 7 -3.38 -6.19 27.80
CA SER A 7 -4.81 -6.34 27.51
C SER A 7 -5.55 -5.21 28.22
N ASN A 8 -6.17 -4.35 27.45
CA ASN A 8 -7.09 -3.33 27.95
C ASN A 8 -8.25 -4.06 28.65
N LYS A 9 -8.19 -4.14 29.97
CA LYS A 9 -9.16 -4.89 30.80
C LYS A 9 -10.55 -4.26 30.90
N ASP A 10 -10.73 -3.09 30.25
CA ASP A 10 -11.99 -2.32 30.32
C ASP A 10 -12.74 -2.28 28.98
N ALA A 11 -12.45 -3.19 28.04
CA ALA A 11 -13.30 -3.34 26.88
C ALA A 11 -14.66 -3.91 27.31
N THR A 12 -15.63 -3.06 27.55
CA THR A 12 -17.03 -3.47 27.69
C THR A 12 -17.43 -4.21 26.43
N LEU A 13 -17.75 -5.50 26.58
CA LEU A 13 -18.30 -6.30 25.48
C LEU A 13 -19.59 -5.61 25.02
N SER A 14 -19.58 -5.02 23.84
CA SER A 14 -20.76 -4.50 23.17
C SER A 14 -21.38 -5.56 22.28
N SER A 15 -22.68 -5.46 22.04
CA SER A 15 -23.36 -6.22 21.00
C SER A 15 -22.61 -5.98 19.68
N GLY A 16 -22.39 -7.01 18.88
CA GLY A 16 -21.81 -6.87 17.53
C GLY A 16 -22.68 -6.06 16.55
N ILE A 17 -23.89 -5.68 16.98
CA ILE A 17 -24.82 -4.84 16.23
C ILE A 17 -24.87 -3.45 16.88
N ASP A 18 -24.44 -2.45 16.15
CA ASP A 18 -24.61 -1.04 16.54
C ASP A 18 -25.99 -0.55 16.05
N VAL A 19 -26.91 -0.38 16.98
CA VAL A 19 -28.31 0.07 16.72
C VAL A 19 -28.33 1.46 16.06
N ALA A 20 -27.30 2.29 16.29
CA ALA A 20 -27.19 3.61 15.69
C ALA A 20 -26.92 3.58 14.17
N ASN A 21 -26.63 2.43 13.63
CA ASN A 21 -26.47 2.21 12.17
C ASN A 21 -27.79 1.88 11.47
N LEU A 22 -28.83 1.60 12.22
CA LEU A 22 -30.16 1.32 11.69
C LEU A 22 -30.88 2.60 11.28
N ASP A 23 -31.64 2.54 10.20
CA ASP A 23 -32.64 3.54 9.84
C ASP A 23 -34.03 3.00 10.22
N THR A 24 -34.50 3.38 11.41
CA THR A 24 -35.79 2.91 11.95
C THR A 24 -36.99 3.54 11.25
N THR A 25 -36.79 4.50 10.35
CA THR A 25 -37.85 5.09 9.51
C THR A 25 -38.14 4.24 8.27
N ALA A 26 -37.17 3.41 7.85
CA ALA A 26 -37.34 2.50 6.74
C ALA A 26 -38.12 1.24 7.15
N VAL A 27 -39.02 0.79 6.29
CA VAL A 27 -39.80 -0.44 6.49
C VAL A 27 -38.95 -1.64 6.08
N PRO A 28 -38.57 -2.55 7.00
CA PRO A 28 -37.68 -3.67 6.68
C PRO A 28 -38.18 -4.58 5.55
N GLY A 29 -39.50 -4.77 5.47
CA GLY A 29 -40.13 -5.56 4.42
C GLY A 29 -40.08 -4.92 3.02
N THR A 30 -39.87 -3.61 2.94
CA THR A 30 -39.73 -2.88 1.68
C THR A 30 -38.27 -2.74 1.26
N SER A 31 -37.39 -2.37 2.20
CA SER A 31 -35.95 -2.27 1.96
C SER A 31 -35.19 -2.61 3.23
N PHE A 32 -34.82 -3.87 3.35
CA PHE A 32 -34.00 -4.32 4.48
C PHE A 32 -32.61 -3.66 4.49
N TYR A 33 -32.04 -3.44 3.31
CA TYR A 33 -30.74 -2.76 3.19
C TYR A 33 -30.77 -1.35 3.79
N GLN A 34 -31.77 -0.56 3.45
CA GLN A 34 -31.95 0.78 3.99
C GLN A 34 -32.18 0.74 5.51
N PHE A 35 -33.05 -0.15 5.96
CA PHE A 35 -33.29 -0.34 7.40
C PHE A 35 -32.01 -0.68 8.16
N ALA A 36 -31.22 -1.63 7.66
CA ALA A 36 -30.03 -2.12 8.34
C ALA A 36 -28.82 -1.17 8.31
N ASN A 37 -28.70 -0.35 7.25
CA ASN A 37 -27.49 0.44 6.98
C ASN A 37 -27.74 1.95 6.86
N GLY A 38 -28.99 2.39 6.83
CA GLY A 38 -29.32 3.79 6.52
C GLY A 38 -28.71 4.80 7.51
N GLY A 39 -28.71 4.48 8.81
CA GLY A 39 -28.07 5.30 9.82
C GLY A 39 -26.55 5.38 9.66
N TRP A 40 -25.91 4.27 9.25
CA TRP A 40 -24.46 4.28 8.93
C TRP A 40 -24.17 5.14 7.70
N MET A 41 -24.94 5.01 6.63
CA MET A 41 -24.76 5.77 5.39
C MET A 41 -24.95 7.28 5.60
N GLN A 42 -25.86 7.68 6.48
CA GLN A 42 -26.03 9.09 6.84
C GLN A 42 -24.80 9.68 7.56
N LYS A 43 -24.14 8.89 8.41
CA LYS A 43 -22.92 9.29 9.12
C LYS A 43 -21.69 9.30 8.23
N HIS A 44 -21.68 8.53 7.15
CA HIS A 44 -20.55 8.34 6.25
C HIS A 44 -20.98 8.61 4.79
N PRO A 45 -21.30 9.86 4.45
CA PRO A 45 -21.66 10.22 3.09
C PRO A 45 -20.47 9.99 2.15
N LEU A 46 -20.77 9.53 0.92
CA LEU A 46 -19.76 9.38 -0.13
C LEU A 46 -19.15 10.74 -0.46
N THR A 47 -17.83 10.80 -0.46
CA THR A 47 -17.05 11.95 -0.90
C THR A 47 -16.60 11.76 -2.36
N ASN A 48 -16.06 12.82 -2.98
CA ASN A 48 -15.55 12.74 -4.36
C ASN A 48 -14.33 11.83 -4.53
N GLU A 49 -13.71 11.40 -3.43
CA GLU A 49 -12.54 10.52 -3.43
C GLU A 49 -12.89 9.05 -3.60
N TYR A 50 -14.15 8.68 -3.31
CA TYR A 50 -14.58 7.29 -3.29
C TYR A 50 -15.78 7.07 -4.20
N SER A 51 -15.67 6.10 -5.10
CA SER A 51 -16.82 5.59 -5.86
C SER A 51 -17.73 4.69 -5.01
N ARG A 52 -17.20 4.15 -3.93
CA ARG A 52 -17.89 3.37 -2.89
C ARG A 52 -17.16 3.57 -1.57
N PHE A 53 -17.87 3.51 -0.45
CA PHE A 53 -17.27 3.56 0.88
C PHE A 53 -18.01 2.61 1.81
N GLY A 54 -17.27 1.81 2.55
CA GLY A 54 -17.80 0.83 3.49
C GLY A 54 -16.89 0.62 4.69
N SER A 55 -17.23 -0.34 5.54
CA SER A 55 -16.46 -0.63 6.76
C SER A 55 -15.01 -1.04 6.48
N PHE A 56 -14.73 -1.71 5.37
CA PHE A 56 -13.36 -2.04 4.98
C PHE A 56 -12.56 -0.82 4.56
N ASP A 57 -13.19 0.14 3.88
CA ASP A 57 -12.54 1.39 3.50
C ASP A 57 -12.22 2.22 4.76
N MET A 58 -13.14 2.28 5.71
CA MET A 58 -12.93 2.92 7.01
C MET A 58 -11.79 2.26 7.80
N LEU A 59 -11.72 0.93 7.82
CA LEU A 59 -10.61 0.20 8.44
C LEU A 59 -9.27 0.52 7.77
N ALA A 60 -9.25 0.57 6.43
CA ALA A 60 -8.05 0.92 5.67
C ALA A 60 -7.58 2.36 5.96
N GLU A 61 -8.51 3.32 6.05
CA GLU A 61 -8.17 4.71 6.43
C GLU A 61 -7.62 4.80 7.85
N ASN A 62 -8.28 4.16 8.81
CA ASN A 62 -7.81 4.12 10.19
C ASN A 62 -6.42 3.48 10.30
N ASN A 63 -6.17 2.39 9.57
CA ASN A 63 -4.86 1.75 9.53
C ASN A 63 -3.79 2.68 8.95
N ARG A 64 -4.07 3.36 7.83
CA ARG A 64 -3.15 4.34 7.25
C ARG A 64 -2.83 5.47 8.22
N LYS A 65 -3.85 5.97 8.94
CA LYS A 65 -3.66 7.00 9.96
C LYS A 65 -2.76 6.53 11.09
N GLN A 66 -3.02 5.37 11.65
CA GLN A 66 -2.20 4.78 12.72
C GLN A 66 -0.75 4.52 12.28
N LEU A 67 -0.57 3.99 11.05
CA LEU A 67 0.76 3.78 10.48
C LEU A 67 1.51 5.10 10.30
N ARG A 68 0.82 6.12 9.81
CA ARG A 68 1.40 7.45 9.63
C ARG A 68 1.85 8.04 10.97
N GLU A 69 0.98 8.03 11.98
CA GLU A 69 1.30 8.50 13.33
C GLU A 69 2.52 7.78 13.91
N LEU A 70 2.57 6.44 13.77
CA LEU A 70 3.72 5.63 14.21
C LEU A 70 5.01 6.01 13.48
N ILE A 71 4.95 6.16 12.16
CA ILE A 71 6.13 6.51 11.34
C ILE A 71 6.63 7.93 11.69
N GLU A 72 5.71 8.88 11.87
CA GLU A 72 6.04 10.25 12.26
C GLU A 72 6.67 10.29 13.66
N GLU A 73 6.19 9.49 14.60
CA GLU A 73 6.80 9.33 15.92
C GLU A 73 8.23 8.77 15.82
N LEU A 74 8.42 7.70 15.02
CA LEU A 74 9.74 7.13 14.78
C LEU A 74 10.70 8.12 14.09
N ALA A 75 10.20 8.92 13.16
CA ALA A 75 11.00 9.92 12.45
C ALA A 75 11.43 11.10 13.34
N ALA A 76 10.63 11.44 14.34
CA ALA A 76 10.92 12.53 15.28
C ALA A 76 11.87 12.13 16.41
N ALA A 77 11.97 10.83 16.72
CA ALA A 77 12.77 10.33 17.85
C ALA A 77 14.19 9.93 17.45
N LYS A 78 15.09 9.90 18.43
CA LYS A 78 16.43 9.31 18.25
C LYS A 78 16.39 7.84 18.60
N HIS A 79 16.93 7.01 17.74
CA HIS A 79 16.97 5.57 17.90
C HIS A 79 18.41 5.04 17.88
N GLU A 80 18.59 3.82 18.36
CA GLU A 80 19.86 3.12 18.30
C GLU A 80 20.27 2.91 16.83
N ASN A 81 21.55 3.16 16.54
CA ASN A 81 22.08 3.03 15.19
C ASN A 81 21.93 1.59 14.66
N GLY A 82 21.41 1.45 13.45
CA GLY A 82 21.12 0.17 12.80
C GLY A 82 19.80 -0.50 13.21
N SER A 83 19.05 0.08 14.16
CA SER A 83 17.73 -0.43 14.56
C SER A 83 16.70 -0.27 13.43
N VAL A 84 15.65 -1.10 13.47
CA VAL A 84 14.52 -0.96 12.54
C VAL A 84 13.84 0.40 12.69
N ALA A 85 13.68 0.88 13.91
CA ALA A 85 13.09 2.18 14.20
C ALA A 85 13.84 3.34 13.53
N GLN A 86 15.20 3.34 13.64
CA GLN A 86 16.04 4.31 12.95
C GLN A 86 15.86 4.24 11.42
N LYS A 87 15.92 3.04 10.84
CA LYS A 87 15.81 2.87 9.38
C LYS A 87 14.47 3.37 8.84
N VAL A 88 13.37 3.11 9.55
CA VAL A 88 12.03 3.60 9.16
C VAL A 88 11.96 5.12 9.25
N GLY A 89 12.41 5.71 10.36
CA GLY A 89 12.42 7.16 10.56
C GLY A 89 13.30 7.88 9.55
N ASP A 90 14.51 7.39 9.29
CA ASP A 90 15.44 7.97 8.32
C ASP A 90 14.87 7.90 6.89
N LEU A 91 14.29 6.77 6.51
CA LEU A 91 13.67 6.61 5.19
C LEU A 91 12.51 7.61 4.99
N TYR A 92 11.68 7.77 6.01
CA TYR A 92 10.57 8.72 5.97
C TYR A 92 11.08 10.16 5.82
N ASN A 93 12.06 10.56 6.62
CA ASN A 93 12.66 11.90 6.56
C ASN A 93 13.31 12.18 5.19
N ILE A 94 14.02 11.20 4.62
CA ILE A 94 14.62 11.32 3.28
C ILE A 94 13.53 11.47 2.21
N ALA A 95 12.45 10.69 2.30
CA ALA A 95 11.35 10.74 1.33
C ALA A 95 10.59 12.09 1.35
N LEU A 96 10.54 12.76 2.51
CA LEU A 96 9.88 14.06 2.66
C LEU A 96 10.81 15.26 2.48
N ASP A 97 12.12 15.06 2.27
CA ASP A 97 13.06 16.15 2.02
C ASP A 97 12.89 16.71 0.60
N SER A 98 11.84 17.50 0.42
CA SER A 98 11.52 18.13 -0.86
C SER A 98 12.61 19.10 -1.35
N VAL A 99 13.38 19.69 -0.45
CA VAL A 99 14.49 20.58 -0.78
C VAL A 99 15.60 19.80 -1.47
N LYS A 100 15.99 18.68 -0.88
CA LYS A 100 17.00 17.77 -1.44
C LYS A 100 16.50 17.17 -2.76
N LEU A 101 15.29 16.65 -2.78
CA LEU A 101 14.67 16.04 -3.97
C LEU A 101 14.63 17.03 -5.16
N ASN A 102 14.20 18.26 -4.92
CA ASN A 102 14.17 19.31 -5.96
C ASN A 102 15.57 19.72 -6.43
N LYS A 103 16.55 19.76 -5.52
CA LYS A 103 17.94 20.10 -5.87
C LYS A 103 18.61 19.00 -6.69
N GLU A 104 18.41 17.75 -6.34
CA GLU A 104 19.03 16.61 -7.01
C GLU A 104 18.32 16.28 -8.33
N GLY A 105 17.01 16.46 -8.40
CA GLY A 105 16.20 16.15 -9.59
C GLY A 105 16.45 14.73 -10.10
N ALA A 106 16.78 14.59 -11.38
CA ALA A 106 17.09 13.31 -11.99
C ALA A 106 18.57 12.88 -11.88
N ALA A 107 19.42 13.64 -11.19
CA ALA A 107 20.86 13.34 -11.10
C ALA A 107 21.16 11.92 -10.56
N PRO A 108 20.47 11.39 -9.53
CA PRO A 108 20.74 10.06 -9.00
C PRO A 108 20.49 8.90 -9.99
N ILE A 109 19.59 9.10 -10.96
CA ILE A 109 19.26 8.07 -11.96
C ILE A 109 19.90 8.34 -13.33
N LYS A 110 20.67 9.42 -13.44
CA LYS A 110 21.25 9.85 -14.72
C LYS A 110 22.11 8.76 -15.36
N ALA A 111 22.91 8.04 -14.60
CA ALA A 111 23.77 6.99 -15.12
C ALA A 111 22.96 5.86 -15.79
N GLU A 112 21.83 5.48 -15.21
CA GLU A 112 20.93 4.47 -15.81
C GLU A 112 20.22 5.02 -17.05
N LEU A 113 19.80 6.28 -17.02
CA LEU A 113 19.21 6.93 -18.21
C LEU A 113 20.22 7.02 -19.37
N ASP A 114 21.47 7.36 -19.09
CA ASP A 114 22.52 7.42 -20.10
C ASP A 114 22.84 6.04 -20.70
N LYS A 115 22.82 4.97 -19.87
CA LYS A 115 22.93 3.59 -20.36
C LYS A 115 21.80 3.25 -21.32
N ILE A 116 20.56 3.54 -20.93
CA ILE A 116 19.38 3.28 -21.79
C ILE A 116 19.50 4.07 -23.10
N ALA A 117 19.86 5.35 -23.04
CA ALA A 117 20.03 6.20 -24.21
C ALA A 117 21.16 5.73 -25.16
N SER A 118 22.15 4.99 -24.65
CA SER A 118 23.27 4.48 -25.43
C SER A 118 22.97 3.19 -26.20
N LEU A 119 21.82 2.53 -25.99
CA LEU A 119 21.45 1.27 -26.63
C LEU A 119 21.25 1.48 -28.13
N LYS A 120 21.88 0.61 -28.94
CA LYS A 120 21.89 0.74 -30.41
C LYS A 120 21.18 -0.40 -31.11
N ASP A 121 21.06 -1.55 -30.49
CA ASP A 121 20.52 -2.75 -31.11
C ASP A 121 19.68 -3.59 -30.13
N LYS A 122 18.95 -4.57 -30.70
CA LYS A 122 18.05 -5.42 -29.89
C LYS A 122 18.78 -6.31 -28.88
N ALA A 123 20.00 -6.74 -29.17
CA ALA A 123 20.76 -7.58 -28.25
C ALA A 123 21.15 -6.81 -26.98
N GLN A 124 21.54 -5.55 -27.15
CA GLN A 124 21.81 -4.64 -26.03
C GLN A 124 20.56 -4.36 -25.20
N ILE A 125 19.38 -4.21 -25.85
CA ILE A 125 18.11 -4.07 -25.13
C ILE A 125 17.82 -5.29 -24.25
N VAL A 126 17.97 -6.51 -24.79
CA VAL A 126 17.76 -7.75 -24.03
C VAL A 126 18.71 -7.83 -22.83
N SER A 127 19.99 -7.50 -23.03
CA SER A 127 20.98 -7.48 -21.96
C SER A 127 20.63 -6.45 -20.87
N MET A 128 20.16 -5.26 -21.28
CA MET A 128 19.72 -4.22 -20.34
C MET A 128 18.49 -4.63 -19.55
N ILE A 129 17.52 -5.29 -20.19
CA ILE A 129 16.35 -5.84 -19.49
C ILE A 129 16.79 -6.83 -18.43
N ALA A 130 17.71 -7.73 -18.73
CA ALA A 130 18.24 -8.70 -17.77
C ALA A 130 18.95 -8.02 -16.58
N GLU A 131 19.73 -6.96 -16.82
CA GLU A 131 20.36 -6.17 -15.78
C GLU A 131 19.30 -5.46 -14.89
N MET A 132 18.28 -4.88 -15.50
CA MET A 132 17.18 -4.22 -14.76
C MET A 132 16.39 -5.21 -13.91
N GLN A 133 16.10 -6.41 -14.42
CA GLN A 133 15.45 -7.48 -13.68
C GLN A 133 16.23 -7.87 -12.42
N GLN A 134 17.56 -7.98 -12.51
CA GLN A 134 18.43 -8.28 -11.35
C GLN A 134 18.39 -7.17 -10.28
N LYS A 135 18.11 -5.92 -10.70
CA LYS A 135 17.95 -4.76 -9.80
C LYS A 135 16.54 -4.62 -9.23
N GLY A 136 15.63 -5.55 -9.54
CA GLY A 136 14.23 -5.49 -9.11
C GLY A 136 13.36 -4.54 -9.92
N MET A 137 13.83 -4.09 -11.07
CA MET A 137 13.04 -3.33 -12.04
C MET A 137 12.53 -4.30 -13.11
N PHE A 138 11.25 -4.26 -13.42
CA PHE A 138 10.59 -5.25 -14.29
C PHE A 138 9.99 -4.61 -15.55
N PRO A 139 10.84 -4.14 -16.50
CA PRO A 139 10.34 -3.71 -17.79
C PRO A 139 9.82 -4.93 -18.57
N TYR A 140 8.72 -4.81 -19.26
CA TYR A 140 8.03 -5.82 -20.08
C TYR A 140 7.33 -6.94 -19.32
N PHE A 141 7.96 -7.60 -18.36
CA PHE A 141 7.35 -8.69 -17.60
C PHE A 141 7.96 -8.80 -16.21
N VAL A 142 7.20 -9.37 -15.31
CA VAL A 142 7.62 -9.67 -13.94
C VAL A 142 7.96 -11.15 -13.86
N LEU A 143 9.08 -11.49 -13.22
CA LEU A 143 9.46 -12.84 -12.83
C LEU A 143 9.18 -13.02 -11.34
N TYR A 144 8.50 -14.09 -10.98
CA TYR A 144 8.30 -14.46 -9.59
C TYR A 144 8.26 -15.99 -9.43
N VAL A 145 8.44 -16.44 -8.20
CA VAL A 145 8.34 -17.84 -7.85
C VAL A 145 7.12 -18.04 -6.96
N SER A 146 6.23 -18.92 -7.36
CA SER A 146 5.08 -19.32 -6.57
C SER A 146 4.79 -20.81 -6.71
N ALA A 147 3.91 -21.33 -5.87
CA ALA A 147 3.43 -22.70 -5.99
C ALA A 147 2.75 -22.91 -7.36
N ASP A 148 2.95 -24.10 -7.92
CA ASP A 148 2.24 -24.53 -9.13
C ASP A 148 0.73 -24.67 -8.82
N ASP A 149 -0.10 -24.06 -9.64
CA ASP A 149 -1.56 -24.11 -9.48
C ASP A 149 -2.12 -25.56 -9.60
N MET A 150 -1.40 -26.43 -10.31
CA MET A 150 -1.77 -27.83 -10.48
C MET A 150 -1.14 -28.75 -9.44
N ASN A 151 -0.06 -28.31 -8.79
CA ASN A 151 0.64 -29.08 -7.75
C ASN A 151 1.29 -28.14 -6.73
N SER A 152 0.58 -27.78 -5.69
CA SER A 152 1.03 -26.84 -4.66
C SER A 152 2.30 -27.26 -3.87
N THR A 153 2.78 -28.50 -4.06
CA THR A 153 4.02 -28.98 -3.44
C THR A 153 5.28 -28.59 -4.21
N VAL A 154 5.12 -28.06 -5.43
CA VAL A 154 6.21 -27.66 -6.32
C VAL A 154 6.16 -26.16 -6.55
N ASN A 155 7.29 -25.49 -6.48
CA ASN A 155 7.42 -24.09 -6.87
C ASN A 155 7.91 -23.96 -8.31
N LEU A 156 7.25 -23.10 -9.08
CA LEU A 156 7.61 -22.78 -10.45
C LEU A 156 8.01 -21.31 -10.60
N VAL A 157 8.91 -21.05 -11.54
CA VAL A 157 9.12 -19.70 -12.05
C VAL A 157 7.96 -19.31 -12.94
N GLN A 158 7.29 -18.25 -12.58
CA GLN A 158 6.15 -17.73 -13.33
C GLN A 158 6.49 -16.36 -13.90
N THR A 159 5.84 -16.02 -15.01
CA THR A 159 5.95 -14.72 -15.64
C THR A 159 4.58 -14.05 -15.71
N TYR A 160 4.57 -12.76 -15.47
CA TYR A 160 3.37 -11.94 -15.57
C TYR A 160 3.65 -10.72 -16.44
N GLN A 161 2.69 -10.30 -17.23
CA GLN A 161 2.80 -9.09 -18.05
C GLN A 161 3.04 -7.88 -17.16
N GLY A 162 4.03 -7.06 -17.49
CA GLY A 162 4.38 -5.86 -16.76
C GLY A 162 4.96 -4.81 -17.70
N GLY A 163 5.58 -3.79 -17.12
CA GLY A 163 6.30 -2.77 -17.86
C GLY A 163 5.43 -1.66 -18.47
N ILE A 164 4.13 -1.67 -18.23
CA ILE A 164 3.25 -0.55 -18.59
C ILE A 164 3.25 0.40 -17.39
N GLY A 165 3.91 1.55 -17.54
CA GLY A 165 4.07 2.53 -16.46
C GLY A 165 2.80 3.32 -16.14
N MET A 166 1.82 3.31 -17.05
CA MET A 166 0.50 3.91 -16.87
C MET A 166 -0.58 2.86 -17.11
N GLY A 167 -1.66 2.92 -16.35
CA GLY A 167 -2.73 1.92 -16.41
C GLY A 167 -3.54 1.93 -17.70
N GLU A 168 -3.60 3.07 -18.38
CA GLU A 168 -4.35 3.28 -19.62
C GLU A 168 -3.49 4.01 -20.65
N ARG A 169 -3.82 3.79 -21.92
CA ARG A 169 -3.10 4.38 -23.04
C ARG A 169 -3.46 5.86 -23.28
N ASP A 170 -4.68 6.27 -22.91
CA ASP A 170 -5.27 7.58 -23.19
C ASP A 170 -5.13 8.53 -22.00
#